data_97212295cfb5bd221fc97c68ae2453ee
#
_entry.id   97212295cfb5bd221fc97c68ae2453ee
#
_cell.length_a   1.000
_cell.length_b   1.000
_cell.length_c   1.000
_cell.angle_alpha   90.00
_cell.angle_beta   90.00
_cell.angle_gamma   90.00
#
_symmetry.space_group_name_H-M   'P 1'
#
loop_
_entity.id
_entity.type
_entity.pdbx_description
1 polymer ?
#
loop_
_entity_poly.entity_id
_entity_poly.type
_entity_poly.pdbx_seq_one_letter_code
_entity_poly.pdbx_strand_id
1 'polypeptide(L)'
;IIYFSLTIGQYYNVNLNETGEFQLVIFENTITSLEEGDEIGLFDADGIIETCNPDDGCSEPTYGEVLVGAGFWTNSQLEISAIMSIDLSDFNGPVLNGAINGNSLVIKVYRESEEIEYNATATWGTGNGNFGDLILAASELDLVEPEPPHFDFDLVDTGEYQLIILQESITSLEPGDEIGIFDATGVVESCLPEQGCIEPIYGEVLVGAGIWDGTQLEISTTMSIDLSDFNGP
;
A
#
# COMPACT_ATOMS: atom_id res chain seq x y z
N ILE A 1 -11.35 -22.63 28.64
CA ILE A 1 -10.41 -22.25 27.59
C ILE A 1 -11.26 -21.84 26.40
N ILE A 2 -11.36 -20.54 26.16
CA ILE A 2 -12.09 -19.98 25.01
C ILE A 2 -11.04 -19.88 23.90
N TYR A 3 -11.16 -20.70 22.88
CA TYR A 3 -10.40 -20.52 21.66
C TYR A 3 -11.00 -19.34 20.88
N PHE A 4 -10.33 -18.21 20.87
CA PHE A 4 -10.55 -17.21 19.85
C PHE A 4 -9.95 -17.75 18.55
N SER A 5 -10.79 -18.16 17.63
CA SER A 5 -10.39 -18.29 16.24
C SER A 5 -10.21 -16.86 15.73
N LEU A 6 -8.96 -16.39 15.66
CA LEU A 6 -8.65 -15.22 14.84
C LEU A 6 -8.98 -15.64 13.41
N THR A 7 -10.00 -15.05 12.83
CA THR A 7 -10.14 -15.00 11.38
C THR A 7 -9.07 -14.03 10.90
N ILE A 8 -7.95 -14.56 10.42
CA ILE A 8 -6.92 -13.78 9.73
C ILE A 8 -7.63 -13.15 8.53
N GLY A 9 -7.76 -11.83 8.53
CA GLY A 9 -8.26 -11.09 7.37
C GLY A 9 -7.18 -11.17 6.27
N GLN A 10 -7.54 -11.53 5.06
CA GLN A 10 -6.63 -11.49 3.92
C GLN A 10 -6.31 -10.04 3.61
N TYR A 11 -5.01 -9.67 3.63
CA TYR A 11 -4.53 -8.33 3.33
C TYR A 11 -4.49 -8.11 1.80
N TYR A 12 -3.88 -9.05 1.06
CA TYR A 12 -3.79 -8.99 -0.39
C TYR A 12 -4.97 -9.69 -1.06
N ASN A 13 -5.95 -8.92 -1.52
CA ASN A 13 -7.10 -9.43 -2.27
C ASN A 13 -6.88 -9.26 -3.77
N VAL A 14 -6.57 -10.36 -4.47
CA VAL A 14 -6.45 -10.36 -5.94
C VAL A 14 -7.84 -10.22 -6.55
N ASN A 15 -8.11 -9.05 -7.13
CA ASN A 15 -9.41 -8.72 -7.74
C ASN A 15 -9.31 -8.67 -9.27
N LEU A 16 -8.73 -9.73 -9.85
CA LEU A 16 -8.59 -9.90 -11.29
C LEU A 16 -9.43 -11.08 -11.77
N ASN A 17 -9.93 -10.98 -12.98
CA ASN A 17 -10.53 -12.13 -13.65
C ASN A 17 -9.44 -13.08 -14.16
N GLU A 18 -9.68 -14.37 -14.07
CA GLU A 18 -8.78 -15.36 -14.68
C GLU A 18 -8.72 -15.15 -16.19
N THR A 19 -7.52 -14.96 -16.71
CA THR A 19 -7.27 -14.81 -18.14
C THR A 19 -6.99 -16.15 -18.84
N GLY A 20 -6.60 -17.17 -18.06
CA GLY A 20 -6.12 -18.46 -18.54
C GLY A 20 -4.61 -18.52 -18.75
N GLU A 21 -3.91 -17.38 -18.63
CA GLU A 21 -2.44 -17.31 -18.64
C GLU A 21 -1.93 -16.98 -17.24
N PHE A 22 -0.92 -17.75 -16.79
CA PHE A 22 -0.38 -17.62 -15.43
C PHE A 22 1.13 -17.76 -15.44
N GLN A 23 1.78 -17.00 -14.54
CA GLN A 23 3.17 -17.18 -14.18
C GLN A 23 3.26 -17.91 -12.84
N LEU A 24 3.93 -19.06 -12.80
CA LEU A 24 4.21 -19.73 -11.54
C LEU A 24 5.41 -19.10 -10.84
N VAL A 25 5.21 -18.68 -9.59
CA VAL A 25 6.24 -18.17 -8.69
C VAL A 25 6.33 -19.07 -7.48
N ILE A 26 7.52 -19.58 -7.20
CA ILE A 26 7.82 -20.52 -6.11
C ILE A 26 8.69 -19.80 -5.07
N PHE A 27 8.28 -19.86 -3.82
CA PHE A 27 9.09 -19.46 -2.67
C PHE A 27 9.59 -20.72 -2.00
N GLU A 28 10.91 -20.93 -2.05
CA GLU A 28 11.52 -22.15 -1.52
C GLU A 28 11.50 -22.16 0.01
N ASN A 29 11.46 -23.35 0.60
CA ASN A 29 11.49 -23.53 2.06
C ASN A 29 12.85 -23.16 2.70
N THR A 30 13.82 -22.72 1.92
CA THR A 30 15.11 -22.18 2.36
C THR A 30 15.02 -20.74 2.85
N ILE A 31 13.93 -20.02 2.52
CA ILE A 31 13.70 -18.65 2.93
C ILE A 31 13.49 -18.59 4.44
N THR A 32 14.32 -17.82 5.13
CA THR A 32 14.33 -17.70 6.60
C THR A 32 13.88 -16.34 7.11
N SER A 33 13.67 -15.38 6.24
CA SER A 33 13.18 -14.03 6.57
C SER A 33 11.67 -13.96 6.77
N LEU A 34 10.95 -15.00 6.30
CA LEU A 34 9.49 -15.10 6.42
C LEU A 34 9.09 -15.80 7.72
N GLU A 35 7.98 -15.35 8.30
CA GLU A 35 7.34 -15.96 9.46
C GLU A 35 6.03 -16.64 9.07
N GLU A 36 5.63 -17.68 9.83
CA GLU A 36 4.34 -18.34 9.59
C GLU A 36 3.17 -17.34 9.74
N GLY A 37 2.38 -17.23 8.68
CA GLY A 37 1.28 -16.28 8.60
C GLY A 37 1.59 -15.04 7.78
N ASP A 38 2.85 -14.79 7.40
CA ASP A 38 3.18 -13.71 6.47
C ASP A 38 2.40 -13.89 5.17
N GLU A 39 1.80 -12.83 4.67
CA GLU A 39 1.10 -12.83 3.40
C GLU A 39 1.97 -12.21 2.31
N ILE A 40 2.17 -12.93 1.22
CA ILE A 40 3.01 -12.52 0.10
C ILE A 40 2.12 -12.05 -1.04
N GLY A 41 2.32 -10.80 -1.48
CA GLY A 41 1.70 -10.21 -2.66
C GLY A 41 2.68 -10.15 -3.83
N LEU A 42 2.19 -10.50 -5.02
CA LEU A 42 2.91 -10.40 -6.29
C LEU A 42 2.30 -9.27 -7.12
N PHE A 43 3.14 -8.31 -7.52
CA PHE A 43 2.70 -7.13 -8.24
C PHE A 43 3.47 -6.96 -9.55
N ASP A 44 2.81 -6.38 -10.53
CA ASP A 44 3.42 -5.74 -11.69
C ASP A 44 3.25 -4.22 -11.54
N ALA A 45 4.35 -3.48 -11.48
CA ALA A 45 4.31 -2.02 -11.28
C ALA A 45 3.71 -1.27 -12.48
N ASP A 46 3.81 -1.85 -13.68
CA ASP A 46 3.31 -1.30 -14.95
C ASP A 46 2.37 -2.30 -15.66
N GLY A 47 1.65 -3.10 -14.90
CA GLY A 47 0.66 -4.08 -15.41
C GLY A 47 -0.60 -3.39 -15.94
N ILE A 48 -1.50 -4.18 -16.51
CA ILE A 48 -2.81 -3.70 -16.97
C ILE A 48 -3.79 -3.77 -15.81
N ILE A 49 -4.22 -2.59 -15.32
CA ILE A 49 -5.08 -2.49 -14.14
C ILE A 49 -6.56 -2.74 -14.44
N GLU A 50 -7.01 -2.42 -15.66
CA GLU A 50 -8.39 -2.63 -16.09
C GLU A 50 -8.45 -3.28 -17.46
N THR A 51 -9.42 -4.20 -17.64
CA THR A 51 -9.69 -4.79 -18.94
C THR A 51 -10.15 -3.73 -19.94
N CYS A 52 -9.42 -3.60 -21.05
CA CYS A 52 -9.76 -2.70 -22.14
C CYS A 52 -10.55 -3.45 -23.21
N ASN A 53 -11.87 -3.20 -23.29
CA ASN A 53 -12.73 -3.83 -24.27
C ASN A 53 -13.16 -2.80 -25.32
N PRO A 54 -12.83 -3.02 -26.62
CA PRO A 54 -13.24 -2.11 -27.70
C PRO A 54 -14.76 -1.97 -27.83
N ASP A 55 -15.53 -3.00 -27.50
CA ASP A 55 -16.99 -2.96 -27.53
C ASP A 55 -17.59 -2.01 -26.48
N ASP A 56 -16.85 -1.74 -25.38
CA ASP A 56 -17.20 -0.78 -24.33
C ASP A 56 -16.61 0.61 -24.60
N GLY A 57 -15.96 0.81 -25.74
CA GLY A 57 -15.38 2.08 -26.17
C GLY A 57 -13.96 2.35 -25.64
N CYS A 58 -13.32 1.34 -25.03
CA CYS A 58 -11.93 1.44 -24.66
C CYS A 58 -11.04 1.38 -25.91
N SER A 59 -10.09 2.33 -26.01
CA SER A 59 -9.15 2.43 -27.13
C SER A 59 -7.70 2.06 -26.77
N GLU A 60 -7.34 2.23 -25.51
CA GLU A 60 -6.00 1.95 -24.98
C GLU A 60 -6.12 1.43 -23.54
N PRO A 61 -5.33 0.38 -23.16
CA PRO A 61 -5.29 -0.11 -21.79
C PRO A 61 -4.75 0.94 -20.81
N THR A 62 -5.20 0.86 -19.56
CA THR A 62 -4.67 1.64 -18.44
C THR A 62 -3.60 0.83 -17.74
N TYR A 63 -2.42 1.42 -17.54
CA TYR A 63 -1.27 0.78 -16.92
C TYR A 63 -1.04 1.33 -15.51
N GLY A 64 -0.52 0.47 -14.62
CA GLY A 64 -0.17 0.85 -13.25
C GLY A 64 0.15 -0.36 -12.38
N GLU A 65 0.40 -0.12 -11.09
CA GLU A 65 0.65 -1.21 -10.15
C GLU A 65 -0.61 -2.07 -10.00
N VAL A 66 -0.47 -3.37 -10.24
CA VAL A 66 -1.55 -4.35 -10.12
C VAL A 66 -1.11 -5.56 -9.33
N LEU A 67 -1.92 -5.95 -8.32
CA LEU A 67 -1.76 -7.19 -7.56
C LEU A 67 -2.25 -8.35 -8.42
N VAL A 68 -1.34 -9.25 -8.78
CA VAL A 68 -1.60 -10.36 -9.73
C VAL A 68 -1.60 -11.74 -9.09
N GLY A 69 -1.14 -11.85 -7.84
CA GLY A 69 -1.15 -13.10 -7.09
C GLY A 69 -0.89 -12.85 -5.60
N ALA A 70 -1.38 -13.73 -4.75
CA ALA A 70 -1.13 -13.67 -3.31
C ALA A 70 -1.16 -15.07 -2.68
N GLY A 71 -0.49 -15.22 -1.52
CA GLY A 71 -0.49 -16.46 -0.76
C GLY A 71 0.11 -16.30 0.63
N PHE A 72 -0.23 -17.24 1.52
CA PHE A 72 0.24 -17.27 2.90
C PHE A 72 1.46 -18.17 3.07
N TRP A 73 2.48 -17.69 3.78
CA TRP A 73 3.62 -18.49 4.16
C TRP A 73 3.29 -19.41 5.34
N THR A 74 3.60 -20.70 5.20
CA THR A 74 3.34 -21.73 6.20
C THR A 74 4.60 -22.49 6.62
N ASN A 75 5.76 -21.84 6.61
CA ASN A 75 7.07 -22.45 6.85
C ASN A 75 7.41 -23.63 5.91
N SER A 76 6.79 -23.63 4.73
CA SER A 76 7.00 -24.62 3.69
C SER A 76 7.02 -23.95 2.32
N GLN A 77 7.51 -24.66 1.30
CA GLN A 77 7.46 -24.14 -0.07
C GLN A 77 6.04 -23.61 -0.39
N LEU A 78 5.98 -22.38 -0.90
CA LEU A 78 4.76 -21.74 -1.35
C LEU A 78 4.80 -21.56 -2.86
N GLU A 79 3.69 -21.88 -3.50
CA GLU A 79 3.48 -21.71 -4.94
C GLU A 79 2.36 -20.71 -5.16
N ILE A 80 2.64 -19.61 -5.87
CA ILE A 80 1.66 -18.59 -6.20
C ILE A 80 1.56 -18.51 -7.73
N SER A 81 0.33 -18.58 -8.24
CA SER A 81 0.04 -18.35 -9.65
C SER A 81 -0.32 -16.89 -9.86
N ALA A 82 0.54 -16.12 -10.50
CA ALA A 82 0.28 -14.74 -10.89
C ALA A 82 -0.52 -14.69 -12.19
N ILE A 83 -1.59 -13.90 -12.22
CA ILE A 83 -2.44 -13.74 -13.39
C ILE A 83 -1.73 -12.85 -14.40
N MET A 84 -1.54 -13.37 -15.63
CA MET A 84 -0.95 -12.63 -16.74
C MET A 84 -2.04 -11.95 -17.58
N SER A 85 -1.72 -10.78 -18.13
CA SER A 85 -2.57 -10.12 -19.12
C SER A 85 -2.58 -10.90 -20.44
N ILE A 86 -3.68 -10.76 -21.19
CA ILE A 86 -3.78 -11.28 -22.57
C ILE A 86 -4.27 -10.18 -23.49
N ASP A 87 -3.56 -9.95 -24.58
CA ASP A 87 -3.99 -9.07 -25.67
C ASP A 87 -4.70 -9.88 -26.78
N LEU A 88 -6.00 -9.68 -26.92
CA LEU A 88 -6.82 -10.27 -27.96
C LEU A 88 -7.20 -9.27 -29.06
N SER A 89 -6.57 -8.11 -29.12
CA SER A 89 -6.90 -7.03 -30.06
C SER A 89 -6.76 -7.44 -31.52
N ASP A 90 -5.80 -8.31 -31.85
CA ASP A 90 -5.65 -8.88 -33.20
C ASP A 90 -6.88 -9.68 -33.67
N PHE A 91 -7.69 -10.13 -32.72
CA PHE A 91 -8.94 -10.87 -32.97
C PHE A 91 -10.18 -9.99 -32.70
N ASN A 92 -10.03 -8.68 -32.62
CA ASN A 92 -11.05 -7.72 -32.19
C ASN A 92 -11.63 -8.03 -30.78
N GLY A 93 -10.83 -8.68 -29.94
CA GLY A 93 -11.15 -8.96 -28.55
C GLY A 93 -10.57 -7.91 -27.61
N PRO A 94 -10.83 -8.05 -26.30
CA PRO A 94 -10.31 -7.16 -25.27
C PRO A 94 -8.82 -7.42 -24.99
N VAL A 95 -8.18 -6.41 -24.39
CA VAL A 95 -6.94 -6.60 -23.63
C VAL A 95 -7.34 -6.83 -22.18
N LEU A 96 -7.05 -8.02 -21.66
CA LEU A 96 -7.42 -8.43 -20.31
C LEU A 96 -6.39 -7.93 -19.29
N ASN A 97 -6.86 -7.54 -18.10
CA ASN A 97 -6.00 -7.05 -17.01
C ASN A 97 -5.12 -8.15 -16.40
N GLY A 98 -3.97 -7.76 -15.86
CA GLY A 98 -2.96 -8.66 -15.27
C GLY A 98 -1.53 -8.21 -15.54
N ALA A 99 -0.56 -9.06 -15.19
CA ALA A 99 0.86 -8.79 -15.41
C ALA A 99 1.24 -8.87 -16.89
N ILE A 100 2.22 -8.05 -17.27
CA ILE A 100 2.73 -7.98 -18.64
C ILE A 100 4.03 -8.78 -18.74
N ASN A 101 4.13 -9.56 -19.78
CA ASN A 101 5.31 -10.35 -20.10
C ASN A 101 6.54 -9.44 -20.28
N GLY A 102 7.62 -9.71 -19.56
CA GLY A 102 8.86 -8.94 -19.57
C GLY A 102 8.97 -7.89 -18.45
N ASN A 103 7.88 -7.51 -17.80
CA ASN A 103 7.93 -6.63 -16.64
C ASN A 103 8.58 -7.32 -15.43
N SER A 104 9.20 -6.54 -14.56
CA SER A 104 9.79 -7.06 -13.32
C SER A 104 8.71 -7.38 -12.30
N LEU A 105 8.81 -8.56 -11.67
CA LEU A 105 7.96 -8.94 -10.56
C LEU A 105 8.35 -8.14 -9.31
N VAL A 106 7.40 -7.44 -8.72
CA VAL A 106 7.52 -6.79 -7.42
C VAL A 106 6.89 -7.68 -6.36
N ILE A 107 7.60 -7.90 -5.26
CA ILE A 107 7.14 -8.72 -4.14
C ILE A 107 6.98 -7.82 -2.93
N LYS A 108 5.82 -7.90 -2.28
CA LYS A 108 5.58 -7.28 -0.99
C LYS A 108 5.14 -8.35 0.00
N VAL A 109 5.50 -8.17 1.27
CA VAL A 109 5.17 -9.11 2.35
C VAL A 109 4.48 -8.35 3.47
N TYR A 110 3.25 -8.72 3.76
CA TYR A 110 2.54 -8.18 4.92
C TYR A 110 2.67 -9.11 6.11
N ARG A 111 3.15 -8.57 7.23
CA ARG A 111 3.26 -9.27 8.52
C ARG A 111 2.22 -8.76 9.48
N GLU A 112 1.17 -9.56 9.72
CA GLU A 112 0.05 -9.17 10.57
C GLU A 112 0.46 -8.89 12.02
N SER A 113 1.45 -9.63 12.54
CA SER A 113 1.93 -9.47 13.93
C SER A 113 2.55 -8.10 14.22
N GLU A 114 3.03 -7.42 13.18
CA GLU A 114 3.67 -6.12 13.24
C GLU A 114 2.83 -5.03 12.56
N GLU A 115 1.80 -5.44 11.80
CA GLU A 115 0.97 -4.57 10.95
C GLU A 115 1.81 -3.79 9.91
N ILE A 116 2.91 -4.41 9.42
CA ILE A 116 3.87 -3.79 8.49
C ILE A 116 3.82 -4.51 7.13
N GLU A 117 3.79 -3.73 6.04
CA GLU A 117 4.04 -4.19 4.69
C GLU A 117 5.52 -3.93 4.33
N TYR A 118 6.28 -5.00 4.12
CA TYR A 118 7.68 -4.96 3.70
C TYR A 118 7.79 -5.00 2.18
N ASN A 119 8.69 -4.20 1.61
CA ASN A 119 9.19 -4.46 0.28
C ASN A 119 10.17 -5.63 0.32
N ALA A 120 10.07 -6.56 -0.62
CA ALA A 120 10.93 -7.73 -0.64
C ALA A 120 11.77 -7.80 -1.91
N THR A 121 13.07 -8.07 -1.72
CA THR A 121 14.00 -8.36 -2.83
C THR A 121 14.34 -9.84 -2.82
N ALA A 122 14.12 -10.51 -3.96
CA ALA A 122 14.36 -11.94 -4.09
C ALA A 122 15.73 -12.26 -4.68
N THR A 123 16.39 -13.29 -4.12
CA THR A 123 17.47 -14.02 -4.80
C THR A 123 16.84 -15.18 -5.57
N TRP A 124 16.99 -15.17 -6.88
CA TRP A 124 16.36 -16.17 -7.75
C TRP A 124 17.25 -17.39 -7.95
N GLY A 125 16.78 -18.55 -7.53
CA GLY A 125 17.37 -19.84 -7.83
C GLY A 125 17.05 -20.32 -9.26
N THR A 126 15.87 -19.91 -9.76
CA THR A 126 15.42 -20.16 -11.14
C THR A 126 14.68 -18.95 -11.66
N GLY A 127 14.92 -18.60 -12.93
CA GLY A 127 14.40 -17.39 -13.56
C GLY A 127 15.20 -16.15 -13.23
N ASN A 128 14.72 -14.99 -13.65
CA ASN A 128 15.42 -13.70 -13.50
C ASN A 128 14.57 -12.62 -12.78
N GLY A 129 13.39 -13.00 -12.30
CA GLY A 129 12.49 -12.10 -11.61
C GLY A 129 11.57 -11.29 -12.52
N ASN A 130 11.50 -11.62 -13.81
CA ASN A 130 10.58 -10.99 -14.74
C ASN A 130 9.42 -11.93 -15.06
N PHE A 131 8.26 -11.37 -15.31
CA PHE A 131 7.12 -12.11 -15.85
C PHE A 131 7.44 -12.66 -17.24
N GLY A 132 6.97 -13.88 -17.52
CA GLY A 132 7.18 -14.56 -18.82
C GLY A 132 8.29 -15.60 -18.81
N ASP A 133 9.04 -15.75 -17.73
CA ASP A 133 9.88 -16.92 -17.52
C ASP A 133 9.01 -18.17 -17.32
N LEU A 134 9.53 -19.34 -17.65
CA LEU A 134 8.75 -20.58 -17.49
C LEU A 134 8.35 -20.83 -16.02
N ILE A 135 9.29 -20.58 -15.11
CA ILE A 135 9.12 -20.68 -13.65
C ILE A 135 10.03 -19.64 -13.02
N LEU A 136 9.54 -18.95 -11.99
CA LEU A 136 10.36 -18.16 -11.07
C LEU A 136 10.45 -18.90 -9.74
N ALA A 137 11.65 -19.10 -9.22
CA ALA A 137 11.84 -19.67 -7.90
C ALA A 137 12.81 -18.81 -7.07
N ALA A 138 12.29 -18.21 -5.99
CA ALA A 138 13.05 -17.45 -5.03
C ALA A 138 13.61 -18.39 -3.95
N SER A 139 14.92 -18.35 -3.73
CA SER A 139 15.62 -19.11 -2.69
C SER A 139 15.89 -18.31 -1.42
N GLU A 140 15.90 -16.97 -1.53
CA GLU A 140 16.05 -16.03 -0.42
C GLU A 140 15.16 -14.81 -0.68
N LEU A 141 14.70 -14.18 0.39
CA LEU A 141 14.04 -12.87 0.38
C LEU A 141 14.71 -11.97 1.41
N ASP A 142 15.07 -10.76 1.00
CA ASP A 142 15.45 -9.69 1.89
C ASP A 142 14.24 -8.76 2.07
N LEU A 143 13.75 -8.65 3.32
CA LEU A 143 12.63 -7.77 3.67
C LEU A 143 13.18 -6.40 4.06
N VAL A 144 12.67 -5.36 3.44
CA VAL A 144 13.01 -3.97 3.71
C VAL A 144 11.78 -3.30 4.29
N GLU A 145 11.88 -2.90 5.55
CA GLU A 145 10.84 -2.10 6.21
C GLU A 145 10.67 -0.77 5.45
N PRO A 146 9.45 -0.32 5.20
CA PRO A 146 9.24 1.00 4.63
C PRO A 146 9.82 2.07 5.57
N GLU A 147 10.48 3.06 5.01
CA GLU A 147 10.93 4.19 5.82
C GLU A 147 9.70 4.86 6.46
N PRO A 148 9.78 5.19 7.77
CA PRO A 148 8.68 5.89 8.41
C PRO A 148 8.46 7.24 7.70
N PRO A 149 7.22 7.70 7.57
CA PRO A 149 6.94 8.96 6.93
C PRO A 149 7.70 10.11 7.61
N HIS A 150 8.23 11.04 6.83
CA HIS A 150 8.92 12.23 7.33
C HIS A 150 7.99 13.12 8.17
N PHE A 151 6.73 13.23 7.72
CA PHE A 151 5.68 13.96 8.43
C PHE A 151 4.84 13.00 9.25
N ASP A 152 5.35 12.59 10.41
CA ASP A 152 4.60 11.85 11.42
C ASP A 152 4.15 12.79 12.53
N PHE A 153 2.88 12.71 12.94
CA PHE A 153 2.34 13.57 13.99
C PHE A 153 1.45 12.77 14.94
N ASP A 154 1.61 13.04 16.20
CA ASP A 154 0.84 12.43 17.29
C ASP A 154 0.07 13.52 18.03
N LEU A 155 -1.05 13.95 17.45
CA LEU A 155 -1.97 14.89 18.08
C LEU A 155 -3.14 14.16 18.70
N VAL A 156 -3.57 14.63 19.86
CA VAL A 156 -4.79 14.13 20.49
C VAL A 156 -5.98 14.44 19.59
N ASP A 157 -6.77 13.40 19.35
CA ASP A 157 -8.02 13.54 18.58
C ASP A 157 -9.00 14.45 19.34
N THR A 158 -9.26 15.61 18.76
CA THR A 158 -10.20 16.60 19.32
C THR A 158 -11.63 16.41 18.83
N GLY A 159 -11.83 15.63 17.77
CA GLY A 159 -13.12 15.49 17.07
C GLY A 159 -13.45 16.66 16.14
N GLU A 160 -12.60 17.70 16.07
CA GLU A 160 -12.76 18.82 15.13
C GLU A 160 -11.67 18.76 14.06
N TYR A 161 -12.09 18.79 12.78
CA TYR A 161 -11.20 18.62 11.65
C TYR A 161 -11.48 19.61 10.55
N GLN A 162 -10.44 19.94 9.79
CA GLN A 162 -10.57 20.61 8.50
C GLN A 162 -10.03 19.68 7.41
N LEU A 163 -10.81 19.53 6.34
CA LEU A 163 -10.38 18.75 5.18
C LEU A 163 -9.63 19.66 4.20
N ILE A 164 -8.42 19.26 3.82
CA ILE A 164 -7.61 19.85 2.77
C ILE A 164 -7.60 18.91 1.59
N ILE A 165 -7.96 19.42 0.40
CA ILE A 165 -7.98 18.62 -0.84
C ILE A 165 -6.93 19.16 -1.79
N LEU A 166 -5.98 18.31 -2.14
CA LEU A 166 -4.99 18.55 -3.18
C LEU A 166 -5.50 17.88 -4.45
N GLN A 167 -5.72 18.66 -5.50
CA GLN A 167 -6.32 18.16 -6.73
C GLN A 167 -5.28 17.52 -7.65
N GLU A 168 -5.68 16.53 -8.43
CA GLU A 168 -4.86 15.85 -9.44
C GLU A 168 -4.21 16.77 -10.48
N SER A 169 -4.72 18.00 -10.62
CA SER A 169 -4.13 19.01 -11.51
C SER A 169 -2.79 19.60 -11.05
N ILE A 170 -2.31 19.23 -9.85
CA ILE A 170 -1.01 19.63 -9.33
C ILE A 170 0.07 18.82 -10.06
N THR A 171 0.90 19.50 -10.85
CA THR A 171 1.97 18.87 -11.66
C THR A 171 3.37 19.01 -11.05
N SER A 172 3.49 19.67 -9.89
CA SER A 172 4.76 19.86 -9.18
C SER A 172 5.06 18.78 -8.16
N LEU A 173 4.13 17.88 -7.92
CA LEU A 173 4.27 16.73 -7.03
C LEU A 173 4.50 15.47 -7.84
N GLU A 174 5.33 14.58 -7.31
CA GLU A 174 5.58 13.25 -7.84
C GLU A 174 4.97 12.19 -6.89
N PRO A 175 4.48 11.04 -7.40
CA PRO A 175 4.03 9.95 -6.52
C PRO A 175 5.12 9.56 -5.51
N GLY A 176 4.73 9.49 -4.24
CA GLY A 176 5.65 9.27 -3.12
C GLY A 176 6.06 10.54 -2.38
N ASP A 177 5.74 11.75 -2.90
CA ASP A 177 5.99 12.98 -2.17
C ASP A 177 5.14 13.06 -0.90
N GLU A 178 5.78 13.37 0.22
CA GLU A 178 5.11 13.58 1.49
C GLU A 178 4.73 15.04 1.70
N ILE A 179 3.53 15.26 2.18
CA ILE A 179 2.95 16.58 2.38
C ILE A 179 2.58 16.75 3.84
N GLY A 180 3.19 17.74 4.50
CA GLY A 180 2.84 18.15 5.85
C GLY A 180 2.01 19.43 5.82
N ILE A 181 0.95 19.48 6.61
CA ILE A 181 0.11 20.66 6.82
C ILE A 181 0.42 21.23 8.21
N PHE A 182 0.85 22.48 8.25
CA PHE A 182 1.25 23.14 9.47
C PHE A 182 0.33 24.30 9.81
N ASP A 183 0.00 24.46 11.10
CA ASP A 183 -0.49 25.71 11.66
C ASP A 183 0.71 26.47 12.25
N ALA A 184 1.01 27.63 11.71
CA ALA A 184 2.15 28.45 12.15
C ALA A 184 1.96 29.01 13.57
N THR A 185 0.75 29.05 14.09
CA THR A 185 0.37 29.59 15.39
C THR A 185 -0.59 28.69 16.16
N GLY A 186 -0.53 27.40 15.89
CA GLY A 186 -1.37 26.40 16.55
C GLY A 186 -1.00 26.20 18.02
N VAL A 187 -1.81 25.45 18.75
CA VAL A 187 -1.55 25.06 20.13
C VAL A 187 -0.56 23.88 20.12
N VAL A 188 0.66 24.14 20.64
CA VAL A 188 1.74 23.13 20.68
C VAL A 188 1.58 22.19 21.88
N GLU A 189 1.08 22.69 23.01
CA GLU A 189 0.83 21.91 24.21
C GLU A 189 -0.55 22.22 24.77
N SER A 190 -1.29 21.14 25.11
CA SER A 190 -2.61 21.26 25.75
C SER A 190 -2.46 21.95 27.11
N CYS A 191 -3.34 22.92 27.41
CA CYS A 191 -3.33 23.68 28.65
C CYS A 191 -4.42 23.16 29.59
N LEU A 192 -4.04 22.32 30.57
CA LEU A 192 -4.93 21.80 31.58
C LEU A 192 -4.89 22.68 32.85
N PRO A 193 -5.98 23.35 33.24
CA PRO A 193 -6.04 24.16 34.45
C PRO A 193 -5.72 23.37 35.71
N GLU A 194 -6.08 22.09 35.76
CA GLU A 194 -5.77 21.19 36.90
C GLU A 194 -4.27 20.95 37.11
N GLN A 195 -3.47 21.12 36.04
CA GLN A 195 -2.00 21.00 36.08
C GLN A 195 -1.32 22.37 36.32
N GLY A 196 -2.10 23.42 36.56
CA GLY A 196 -1.60 24.77 36.82
C GLY A 196 -1.25 25.57 35.58
N CYS A 197 -1.68 25.08 34.39
CA CYS A 197 -1.55 25.85 33.15
C CYS A 197 -2.52 27.05 33.19
N ILE A 198 -2.04 28.24 32.75
CA ILE A 198 -2.83 29.48 32.71
C ILE A 198 -3.17 29.86 31.25
N GLU A 199 -2.24 29.67 30.35
CA GLU A 199 -2.38 29.99 28.92
C GLU A 199 -1.74 28.89 28.06
N PRO A 200 -2.33 28.51 26.91
CA PRO A 200 -1.71 27.59 25.97
C PRO A 200 -0.40 28.14 25.40
N ILE A 201 0.48 27.21 25.02
CA ILE A 201 1.68 27.54 24.25
C ILE A 201 1.36 27.46 22.76
N TYR A 202 1.61 28.58 22.09
CA TYR A 202 1.39 28.66 20.64
C TYR A 202 2.73 28.59 19.90
N GLY A 203 2.68 27.92 18.70
CA GLY A 203 3.83 27.78 17.83
C GLY A 203 3.44 27.05 16.54
N GLU A 204 4.44 26.77 15.72
CA GLU A 204 4.24 25.95 14.56
C GLU A 204 4.00 24.50 14.98
N VAL A 205 2.91 23.91 14.49
CA VAL A 205 2.52 22.52 14.77
C VAL A 205 2.07 21.82 13.50
N LEU A 206 2.54 20.60 13.28
CA LEU A 206 2.08 19.73 12.21
C LEU A 206 0.68 19.23 12.57
N VAL A 207 -0.32 19.56 11.78
CA VAL A 207 -1.74 19.26 12.05
C VAL A 207 -2.35 18.22 11.09
N GLY A 208 -1.61 17.82 10.08
CA GLY A 208 -2.00 16.78 9.14
C GLY A 208 -0.87 16.42 8.19
N ALA A 209 -0.89 15.20 7.68
CA ALA A 209 0.08 14.73 6.69
C ALA A 209 -0.57 13.75 5.71
N GLY A 210 0.06 13.55 4.57
CA GLY A 210 -0.35 12.58 3.57
C GLY A 210 0.72 12.35 2.52
N ILE A 211 0.60 11.25 1.79
CA ILE A 211 1.51 10.88 0.70
C ILE A 211 0.77 11.09 -0.61
N TRP A 212 1.41 11.79 -1.56
CA TRP A 212 0.88 12.01 -2.89
C TRP A 212 1.03 10.74 -3.74
N ASP A 213 -0.05 10.25 -4.31
CA ASP A 213 -0.06 9.05 -5.17
C ASP A 213 -0.21 9.37 -6.68
N GLY A 214 -0.26 10.65 -7.03
CA GLY A 214 -0.50 11.11 -8.40
C GLY A 214 -1.96 11.42 -8.70
N THR A 215 -2.87 11.20 -7.75
CA THR A 215 -4.30 11.47 -7.86
C THR A 215 -4.75 12.56 -6.88
N GLN A 216 -6.05 12.71 -6.62
CA GLN A 216 -6.53 13.63 -5.60
C GLN A 216 -6.16 13.11 -4.21
N LEU A 217 -5.47 13.93 -3.41
CA LEU A 217 -5.16 13.63 -2.02
C LEU A 217 -6.05 14.43 -1.06
N GLU A 218 -6.65 13.75 -0.09
CA GLU A 218 -7.47 14.34 0.96
C GLU A 218 -6.76 14.20 2.30
N ILE A 219 -6.43 15.32 2.94
CA ILE A 219 -5.76 15.35 4.25
C ILE A 219 -6.72 15.96 5.27
N SER A 220 -7.08 15.20 6.29
CA SER A 220 -7.80 15.71 7.46
C SER A 220 -6.82 16.32 8.44
N THR A 221 -6.98 17.60 8.76
CA THR A 221 -6.15 18.29 9.75
C THR A 221 -6.86 18.39 11.08
N THR A 222 -6.18 18.09 12.18
CA THR A 222 -6.73 18.19 13.54
C THR A 222 -6.76 19.66 13.97
N MET A 223 -7.92 20.13 14.42
CA MET A 223 -8.13 21.48 14.93
C MET A 223 -8.06 21.48 16.46
N SER A 224 -7.54 22.56 17.06
CA SER A 224 -7.61 22.75 18.51
C SER A 224 -9.03 23.12 18.94
N ILE A 225 -9.39 22.72 20.17
CA ILE A 225 -10.67 23.06 20.81
C ILE A 225 -10.37 23.76 22.13
N ASP A 226 -11.06 24.85 22.41
CA ASP A 226 -11.05 25.50 23.73
C ASP A 226 -12.23 24.97 24.56
N LEU A 227 -11.90 24.17 25.57
CA LEU A 227 -12.85 23.61 26.53
C LEU A 227 -12.78 24.29 27.90
N SER A 228 -12.15 25.46 27.99
CA SER A 228 -11.95 26.17 29.25
C SER A 228 -13.27 26.50 30.00
N ASP A 229 -14.34 26.77 29.27
CA ASP A 229 -15.68 26.99 29.84
C ASP A 229 -16.26 25.76 30.54
N PHE A 230 -15.71 24.56 30.24
CA PHE A 230 -16.11 23.26 30.79
C PHE A 230 -15.07 22.67 31.73
N ASN A 231 -14.10 23.46 32.20
CA ASN A 231 -12.92 23.05 32.96
C ASN A 231 -12.04 22.01 32.23
N GLY A 232 -12.09 21.99 30.89
CA GLY A 232 -11.23 21.21 30.00
C GLY A 232 -10.02 22.02 29.53
N PRO A 233 -9.12 21.38 28.75
CA PRO A 233 -7.96 22.01 28.12
C PRO A 233 -8.34 22.94 26.99
#